data_3953547048a478b5d5c981927f67c5a1
#
_entry.id   3953547048a478b5d5c981927f67c5a1
#
_cell.length_a   1.000
_cell.length_b   1.000
_cell.length_c   1.000
_cell.angle_alpha   90.00
_cell.angle_beta   90.00
_cell.angle_gamma   90.00
#
_symmetry.space_group_name_H-M   'P 1'
#
loop_
_entity.id
_entity.type
_entity.pdbx_description
1 polymer ?
#
loop_
_entity_poly.entity_id
_entity_poly.type
_entity_poly.pdbx_seq_one_letter_code
_entity_poly.pdbx_strand_id
1 'polypeptide(L)'
;VDAGSTLDLIKEAMLMAAASNTLNLTRLEHSSQKVAEMLDATSWAKDFSWQQMLLMGNYFKPCSIDAGLLLFDEGGPGGSMGILIKGCIEIYKKNKLIATLRPGRTYGEMSLIDHQPRSAKAIAREESELLIIDDALFKKLSEDHPRLALQIIFKIAYFLSQNLRKTSGDLSDLLAEHSE
;
A
#
# COMPACT_ATOMS: atom_id res chain seq x y z
N VAL A 1 26.08 -3.90 31.38
CA VAL A 1 25.65 -3.79 29.98
C VAL A 1 24.26 -3.12 30.01
N ASP A 2 24.21 -1.88 29.57
CA ASP A 2 23.07 -0.97 29.74
C ASP A 2 21.92 -1.39 28.82
N ALA A 3 20.81 -1.84 29.40
CA ALA A 3 19.59 -2.26 28.65
C ALA A 3 18.95 -1.11 27.84
N GLY A 4 19.22 0.15 28.18
CA GLY A 4 18.79 1.33 27.46
C GLY A 4 19.46 1.45 26.08
N SER A 5 20.77 1.21 26.03
CA SER A 5 21.57 1.28 24.80
C SER A 5 21.16 0.24 23.77
N THR A 6 20.77 -0.96 24.20
CA THR A 6 20.34 -2.02 23.28
C THR A 6 18.95 -1.74 22.69
N LEU A 7 18.05 -1.15 23.49
CA LEU A 7 16.71 -0.79 23.03
C LEU A 7 16.74 0.38 22.02
N ASP A 8 17.64 1.33 22.22
CA ASP A 8 17.83 2.46 21.31
C ASP A 8 18.49 2.02 20.00
N LEU A 9 19.46 1.10 20.04
CA LEU A 9 20.03 0.49 18.85
C LEU A 9 19.01 -0.34 18.05
N ILE A 10 18.12 -1.06 18.73
CA ILE A 10 17.03 -1.79 18.06
C ILE A 10 16.03 -0.81 17.45
N LYS A 11 15.68 0.28 18.15
CA LYS A 11 14.81 1.32 17.60
C LYS A 11 15.43 2.03 16.39
N GLU A 12 16.72 2.37 16.45
CA GLU A 12 17.45 2.94 15.31
C GLU A 12 17.53 1.97 14.13
N ALA A 13 17.83 0.69 14.39
CA ALA A 13 17.85 -0.34 13.36
C ALA A 13 16.45 -0.56 12.73
N MET A 14 15.38 -0.54 13.54
CA MET A 14 14.00 -0.58 13.04
C MET A 14 13.61 0.69 12.28
N LEU A 15 14.07 1.86 12.72
CA LEU A 15 13.86 3.13 12.02
C LEU A 15 14.63 3.17 10.70
N MET A 16 15.86 2.67 10.67
CA MET A 16 16.66 2.51 9.44
C MET A 16 16.09 1.45 8.50
N ALA A 17 15.57 0.34 9.02
CA ALA A 17 14.88 -0.67 8.21
C ALA A 17 13.56 -0.13 7.63
N ALA A 18 12.80 0.66 8.39
CA ALA A 18 11.64 1.38 7.90
C ALA A 18 12.01 2.47 6.87
N ALA A 19 13.13 3.16 7.07
CA ALA A 19 13.67 4.14 6.12
C ALA A 19 14.20 3.47 4.83
N SER A 20 14.73 2.25 4.91
CA SER A 20 15.21 1.51 3.73
C SER A 20 14.10 1.16 2.73
N ASN A 21 12.85 1.05 3.19
CA ASN A 21 11.69 0.82 2.32
C ASN A 21 11.19 2.09 1.60
N THR A 22 11.73 3.27 1.95
CA THR A 22 11.34 4.56 1.36
C THR A 22 12.46 5.20 0.52
N LEU A 23 13.60 4.50 0.33
CA LEU A 23 14.79 5.04 -0.36
C LEU A 23 14.50 5.51 -1.79
N ASN A 24 13.50 4.93 -2.46
CA ASN A 24 13.14 5.26 -3.84
C ASN A 24 11.91 6.16 -3.95
N LEU A 25 11.32 6.57 -2.82
CA LEU A 25 10.12 7.41 -2.79
C LEU A 25 10.49 8.87 -2.52
N THR A 26 10.06 9.75 -3.40
CA THR A 26 10.15 11.20 -3.18
C THR A 26 8.84 11.69 -2.57
N ARG A 27 8.91 12.26 -1.37
CA ARG A 27 7.75 12.86 -0.72
C ARG A 27 7.33 14.12 -1.45
N LEU A 28 6.03 14.25 -1.72
CA LEU A 28 5.43 15.43 -2.31
C LEU A 28 4.80 16.31 -1.21
N GLU A 29 5.02 17.61 -1.28
CA GLU A 29 4.42 18.57 -0.36
C GLU A 29 3.06 19.02 -0.90
N HIS A 30 2.00 18.34 -0.48
CA HIS A 30 0.62 18.63 -0.87
C HIS A 30 -0.25 18.93 0.36
N SER A 31 -1.19 19.87 0.21
CA SER A 31 -2.22 20.13 1.22
C SER A 31 -3.20 18.94 1.30
N SER A 32 -3.92 18.83 2.43
CA SER A 32 -5.00 17.84 2.59
C SER A 32 -6.07 17.97 1.50
N GLN A 33 -6.34 19.19 1.03
CA GLN A 33 -7.25 19.44 -0.09
C GLN A 33 -6.69 18.82 -1.39
N LYS A 34 -5.39 19.01 -1.68
CA LYS A 34 -4.78 18.42 -2.86
C LYS A 34 -4.79 16.90 -2.83
N VAL A 35 -4.55 16.30 -1.68
CA VAL A 35 -4.68 14.84 -1.48
C VAL A 35 -6.12 14.38 -1.68
N ALA A 36 -7.12 15.14 -1.20
CA ALA A 36 -8.54 14.84 -1.44
C ALA A 36 -8.89 14.87 -2.94
N GLU A 37 -8.38 15.86 -3.69
CA GLU A 37 -8.54 15.93 -5.15
C GLU A 37 -7.91 14.72 -5.87
N MET A 38 -6.71 14.29 -5.41
CA MET A 38 -6.05 13.10 -5.94
C MET A 38 -6.88 11.84 -5.68
N LEU A 39 -7.48 11.70 -4.50
CA LEU A 39 -8.37 10.60 -4.16
C LEU A 39 -9.63 10.61 -5.01
N ASP A 40 -10.29 11.76 -5.14
CA ASP A 40 -11.54 11.95 -5.89
C ASP A 40 -11.38 11.58 -7.37
N ALA A 41 -10.20 11.78 -7.95
CA ALA A 41 -9.87 11.38 -9.31
C ALA A 41 -9.80 9.85 -9.50
N THR A 42 -9.87 9.05 -8.42
CA THR A 42 -9.75 7.59 -8.49
C THR A 42 -11.08 6.87 -8.31
N SER A 43 -11.19 5.68 -8.91
CA SER A 43 -12.31 4.77 -8.65
C SER A 43 -12.33 4.25 -7.20
N TRP A 44 -11.20 4.30 -6.51
CA TRP A 44 -11.08 3.83 -5.14
C TRP A 44 -11.90 4.68 -4.17
N ALA A 45 -11.95 5.99 -4.39
CA ALA A 45 -12.58 6.92 -3.46
C ALA A 45 -14.10 7.12 -3.68
N LYS A 46 -14.71 6.47 -4.67
CA LYS A 46 -16.14 6.69 -5.05
C LYS A 46 -17.16 6.49 -3.91
N ASP A 47 -16.81 5.70 -2.89
CA ASP A 47 -17.70 5.42 -1.76
C ASP A 47 -17.47 6.39 -0.57
N PHE A 48 -16.55 7.36 -0.73
CA PHE A 48 -16.22 8.33 0.31
C PHE A 48 -16.76 9.72 -0.08
N SER A 49 -17.29 10.44 0.91
CA SER A 49 -17.66 11.83 0.73
C SER A 49 -16.43 12.73 0.63
N TRP A 50 -16.60 13.93 0.05
CA TRP A 50 -15.54 14.94 -0.01
C TRP A 50 -14.94 15.24 1.36
N GLN A 51 -15.79 15.36 2.41
CA GLN A 51 -15.34 15.60 3.78
C GLN A 51 -14.46 14.44 4.31
N GLN A 52 -14.81 13.20 3.98
CA GLN A 52 -14.01 12.04 4.34
C GLN A 52 -12.66 12.03 3.61
N MET A 53 -12.64 12.40 2.33
CA MET A 53 -11.40 12.52 1.56
C MET A 53 -10.50 13.64 2.08
N LEU A 54 -11.06 14.77 2.51
CA LEU A 54 -10.30 15.83 3.20
C LEU A 54 -9.69 15.33 4.52
N LEU A 55 -10.42 14.54 5.30
CA LEU A 55 -9.88 13.92 6.52
C LEU A 55 -8.75 12.96 6.19
N MET A 56 -8.92 12.10 5.18
CA MET A 56 -7.86 11.19 4.71
C MET A 56 -6.59 11.94 4.30
N GLY A 57 -6.72 13.15 3.75
CA GLY A 57 -5.61 13.99 3.34
C GLY A 57 -4.62 14.34 4.47
N ASN A 58 -5.02 14.19 5.75
CA ASN A 58 -4.13 14.39 6.89
C ASN A 58 -3.32 13.13 7.26
N TYR A 59 -3.68 11.96 6.73
CA TYR A 59 -3.08 10.68 7.09
C TYR A 59 -2.37 10.01 5.92
N PHE A 60 -2.83 10.23 4.69
CA PHE A 60 -2.17 9.71 3.50
C PHE A 60 -1.04 10.66 3.06
N LYS A 61 0.14 10.10 2.85
CA LYS A 61 1.33 10.82 2.39
C LYS A 61 1.43 10.72 0.87
N PRO A 62 1.39 11.84 0.14
CA PRO A 62 1.64 11.85 -1.29
C PRO A 62 3.14 11.64 -1.56
N CYS A 63 3.44 10.72 -2.48
CA CYS A 63 4.79 10.38 -2.90
C CYS A 63 4.86 10.17 -4.42
N SER A 64 6.03 10.34 -5.00
CA SER A 64 6.35 9.91 -6.35
C SER A 64 7.47 8.87 -6.35
N ILE A 65 7.53 8.09 -7.42
CA ILE A 65 8.59 7.13 -7.68
C ILE A 65 8.91 7.13 -9.17
N ASP A 66 10.19 7.11 -9.51
CA ASP A 66 10.64 7.07 -10.91
C ASP A 66 10.45 5.68 -11.52
N ALA A 67 10.35 5.66 -12.85
CA ALA A 67 10.25 4.42 -13.61
C ALA A 67 11.43 3.48 -13.35
N GLY A 68 11.15 2.19 -13.25
CA GLY A 68 12.13 1.12 -13.02
C GLY A 68 12.53 0.95 -11.55
N LEU A 69 12.12 1.82 -10.64
CA LEU A 69 12.50 1.72 -9.24
C LEU A 69 11.59 0.77 -8.45
N LEU A 70 12.21 0.13 -7.46
CA LEU A 70 11.58 -0.80 -6.53
C LEU A 70 10.82 -0.03 -5.45
N LEU A 71 9.52 -0.32 -5.29
CA LEU A 71 8.72 0.15 -4.15
C LEU A 71 9.03 -0.67 -2.89
N PHE A 72 8.99 -1.98 -3.02
CA PHE A 72 9.35 -2.94 -1.99
C PHE A 72 9.65 -4.31 -2.60
N ASP A 73 10.46 -5.10 -1.89
CA ASP A 73 10.81 -6.47 -2.32
C ASP A 73 9.94 -7.52 -1.62
N GLU A 74 9.82 -8.70 -2.23
CA GLU A 74 9.20 -9.87 -1.63
C GLU A 74 9.95 -10.28 -0.36
N GLY A 75 9.24 -10.53 0.74
CA GLY A 75 9.81 -10.84 2.04
C GLY A 75 10.36 -9.63 2.80
N GLY A 76 10.37 -8.45 2.18
CA GLY A 76 10.79 -7.22 2.83
C GLY A 76 9.81 -6.74 3.91
N PRO A 77 10.18 -5.71 4.71
CA PRO A 77 9.34 -5.18 5.78
C PRO A 77 8.01 -4.65 5.23
N GLY A 78 6.93 -4.95 5.98
CA GLY A 78 5.56 -4.54 5.68
C GLY A 78 5.14 -3.26 6.40
N GLY A 79 3.85 -3.18 6.79
CA GLY A 79 3.32 -2.10 7.64
C GLY A 79 2.93 -0.83 6.89
N SER A 80 2.69 -0.89 5.60
CA SER A 80 2.11 0.22 4.85
C SER A 80 1.33 -0.27 3.63
N MET A 81 0.35 0.54 3.21
CA MET A 81 -0.33 0.36 1.92
C MET A 81 -0.29 1.65 1.11
N GLY A 82 -0.49 1.52 -0.19
CA GLY A 82 -0.61 2.66 -1.06
C GLY A 82 -1.79 2.55 -2.02
N ILE A 83 -2.19 3.71 -2.52
CA ILE A 83 -3.16 3.88 -3.61
C ILE A 83 -2.39 4.47 -4.79
N LEU A 84 -2.44 3.82 -5.93
CA LEU A 84 -1.85 4.34 -7.16
C LEU A 84 -2.74 5.43 -7.73
N ILE A 85 -2.22 6.64 -7.86
CA ILE A 85 -2.92 7.82 -8.37
C ILE A 85 -2.64 8.00 -9.86
N LYS A 86 -1.37 7.85 -10.26
CA LYS A 86 -0.91 7.99 -11.64
C LYS A 86 0.21 7.02 -11.92
N GLY A 87 0.36 6.59 -13.17
CA GLY A 87 1.43 5.68 -13.59
C GLY A 87 1.00 4.21 -13.57
N CYS A 88 1.97 3.33 -13.37
CA CYS A 88 1.79 1.89 -13.47
C CYS A 88 2.75 1.15 -12.53
N ILE A 89 2.23 0.24 -11.72
CA ILE A 89 3.00 -0.62 -10.81
C ILE A 89 2.85 -2.08 -11.25
N GLU A 90 3.97 -2.77 -11.38
CA GLU A 90 4.03 -4.20 -11.66
C GLU A 90 4.30 -4.98 -10.37
N ILE A 91 3.52 -6.04 -10.15
CA ILE A 91 3.62 -6.92 -8.98
C ILE A 91 4.21 -8.26 -9.43
N TYR A 92 5.28 -8.68 -8.78
CA TYR A 92 5.98 -9.91 -9.07
C TYR A 92 5.97 -10.85 -7.86
N LYS A 93 5.81 -12.14 -8.11
CA LYS A 93 5.97 -13.23 -7.14
C LYS A 93 6.98 -14.23 -7.68
N LYS A 94 8.06 -14.51 -6.92
CA LYS A 94 9.14 -15.40 -7.38
C LYS A 94 9.62 -15.03 -8.80
N ASN A 95 9.83 -13.73 -9.05
CA ASN A 95 10.21 -13.15 -10.34
C ASN A 95 9.22 -13.34 -11.51
N LYS A 96 8.00 -13.84 -11.27
CA LYS A 96 6.94 -13.88 -12.27
C LYS A 96 6.02 -12.68 -12.09
N LEU A 97 5.69 -11.99 -13.17
CA LEU A 97 4.68 -10.93 -13.18
C LEU A 97 3.32 -11.55 -12.90
N ILE A 98 2.68 -11.15 -11.80
CA ILE A 98 1.36 -11.66 -11.39
C ILE A 98 0.25 -10.63 -11.53
N ALA A 99 0.58 -9.34 -11.50
CA ALA A 99 -0.40 -8.28 -11.71
C ALA A 99 0.25 -6.99 -12.21
N THR A 100 -0.54 -6.20 -12.95
CA THR A 100 -0.21 -4.83 -13.34
C THR A 100 -1.29 -3.91 -12.77
N LEU A 101 -0.89 -3.00 -11.88
CA LEU A 101 -1.80 -2.07 -11.23
C LEU A 101 -1.92 -0.79 -12.06
N ARG A 102 -3.15 -0.29 -12.16
CA ARG A 102 -3.51 0.97 -12.81
C ARG A 102 -4.05 1.97 -11.76
N PRO A 103 -4.16 3.26 -12.08
CA PRO A 103 -4.70 4.25 -11.16
C PRO A 103 -6.02 3.81 -10.50
N GLY A 104 -6.16 4.09 -9.21
CA GLY A 104 -7.27 3.66 -8.37
C GLY A 104 -7.14 2.24 -7.78
N ARG A 105 -6.02 1.54 -8.02
CA ARG A 105 -5.74 0.25 -7.36
C ARG A 105 -4.86 0.44 -6.15
N THR A 106 -5.03 -0.43 -5.16
CA THR A 106 -4.21 -0.49 -3.95
C THR A 106 -3.11 -1.53 -4.07
N TYR A 107 -2.09 -1.38 -3.25
CA TYR A 107 -1.00 -2.34 -3.07
C TYR A 107 -0.52 -2.33 -1.62
N GLY A 108 0.03 -3.46 -1.17
CA GLY A 108 0.64 -3.60 0.16
C GLY A 108 -0.36 -3.67 1.32
N GLU A 109 -1.66 -3.72 1.03
CA GLU A 109 -2.74 -3.78 2.02
C GLU A 109 -2.68 -5.01 2.91
N MET A 110 -2.18 -6.14 2.41
CA MET A 110 -2.04 -7.36 3.20
C MET A 110 -1.17 -7.12 4.43
N SER A 111 0.03 -6.56 4.23
CA SER A 111 0.97 -6.33 5.33
C SER A 111 0.55 -5.22 6.29
N LEU A 112 -0.34 -4.31 5.89
CA LEU A 112 -0.99 -3.37 6.80
C LEU A 112 -2.01 -4.06 7.71
N ILE A 113 -2.66 -5.13 7.23
CA ILE A 113 -3.70 -5.85 7.97
C ILE A 113 -3.12 -6.93 8.89
N ASP A 114 -2.16 -7.73 8.37
CA ASP A 114 -1.64 -8.92 9.06
C ASP A 114 -0.25 -8.74 9.66
N HIS A 115 0.39 -7.58 9.43
CA HIS A 115 1.75 -7.23 9.86
C HIS A 115 2.82 -8.25 9.41
N GLN A 116 2.52 -9.02 8.36
CA GLN A 116 3.47 -9.98 7.80
C GLN A 116 4.42 -9.29 6.78
N PRO A 117 5.58 -9.89 6.49
CA PRO A 117 6.45 -9.44 5.41
C PRO A 117 5.72 -9.33 4.08
N ARG A 118 6.24 -8.49 3.17
CA ARG A 118 5.66 -8.30 1.84
C ARG A 118 5.47 -9.63 1.11
N SER A 119 4.26 -9.90 0.67
CA SER A 119 3.92 -11.15 -0.03
C SER A 119 4.44 -11.21 -1.46
N ALA A 120 4.82 -10.08 -2.03
CA ALA A 120 5.27 -9.93 -3.41
C ALA A 120 6.23 -8.74 -3.54
N LYS A 121 6.89 -8.63 -4.68
CA LYS A 121 7.72 -7.48 -5.08
C LYS A 121 6.89 -6.50 -5.89
N ALA A 122 7.08 -5.18 -5.70
CA ALA A 122 6.43 -4.13 -6.46
C ALA A 122 7.46 -3.20 -7.10
N ILE A 123 7.32 -2.95 -8.41
CA ILE A 123 8.21 -2.10 -9.21
C ILE A 123 7.35 -1.06 -9.96
N ALA A 124 7.79 0.19 -9.98
CA ALA A 124 7.20 1.20 -10.82
C ALA A 124 7.60 0.97 -12.28
N ARG A 125 6.64 0.64 -13.14
CA ARG A 125 6.89 0.51 -14.59
C ARG A 125 7.05 1.85 -15.29
N GLU A 126 6.33 2.85 -14.78
CA GLU A 126 6.32 4.23 -15.24
C GLU A 126 6.52 5.14 -14.03
N GLU A 127 6.94 6.40 -14.26
CA GLU A 127 6.87 7.42 -13.22
C GLU A 127 5.46 7.44 -12.62
N SER A 128 5.37 7.27 -11.30
CA SER A 128 4.10 7.03 -10.63
C SER A 128 3.91 7.95 -9.43
N GLU A 129 2.67 8.38 -9.23
CA GLU A 129 2.23 9.13 -8.04
C GLU A 129 1.38 8.22 -7.15
N LEU A 130 1.65 8.27 -5.86
CA LEU A 130 1.13 7.35 -4.87
C LEU A 130 0.61 8.13 -3.66
N LEU A 131 -0.43 7.63 -3.02
CA LEU A 131 -0.82 8.01 -1.67
C LEU A 131 -0.55 6.84 -0.73
N ILE A 132 0.29 7.04 0.28
CA ILE A 132 0.75 5.99 1.19
C ILE A 132 0.25 6.27 2.60
N ILE A 133 -0.21 5.23 3.29
CA ILE A 133 -0.49 5.25 4.72
C ILE A 133 0.27 4.10 5.39
N ASP A 134 1.00 4.41 6.47
CA ASP A 134 1.71 3.44 7.30
C ASP A 134 0.89 3.04 8.54
N ASP A 135 1.33 2.01 9.25
CA ASP A 135 0.68 1.48 10.46
C ASP A 135 0.44 2.57 11.51
N ALA A 136 1.42 3.46 11.74
CA ALA A 136 1.32 4.49 12.76
C ALA A 136 0.24 5.51 12.39
N LEU A 137 0.18 5.93 11.14
CA LEU A 137 -0.84 6.86 10.63
C LEU A 137 -2.21 6.19 10.54
N PHE A 138 -2.27 4.92 10.16
CA PHE A 138 -3.54 4.18 10.14
C PHE A 138 -4.10 4.00 11.55
N LYS A 139 -3.24 3.68 12.52
CA LYS A 139 -3.62 3.63 13.94
C LYS A 139 -4.16 4.98 14.42
N LYS A 140 -3.45 6.07 14.13
CA LYS A 140 -3.91 7.43 14.46
C LYS A 140 -5.26 7.76 13.81
N LEU A 141 -5.43 7.43 12.53
CA LEU A 141 -6.72 7.59 11.85
C LEU A 141 -7.84 6.80 12.56
N SER A 142 -7.55 5.58 13.02
CA SER A 142 -8.54 4.74 13.71
C SER A 142 -8.93 5.27 15.08
N GLU A 143 -8.03 5.95 15.77
CA GLU A 143 -8.29 6.63 17.05
C GLU A 143 -9.09 7.92 16.84
N ASP A 144 -8.69 8.75 15.87
CA ASP A 144 -9.30 10.06 15.61
C ASP A 144 -10.66 9.93 14.87
N HIS A 145 -10.79 8.97 13.93
CA HIS A 145 -11.93 8.80 13.04
C HIS A 145 -12.31 7.33 12.85
N PRO A 146 -12.76 6.62 13.89
CA PRO A 146 -12.98 5.17 13.86
C PRO A 146 -13.98 4.70 12.78
N ARG A 147 -15.02 5.50 12.50
CA ARG A 147 -15.98 5.16 11.43
C ARG A 147 -15.34 5.22 10.03
N LEU A 148 -14.47 6.20 9.81
CA LEU A 148 -13.74 6.31 8.54
C LEU A 148 -12.72 5.18 8.39
N ALA A 149 -11.98 4.85 9.45
CA ALA A 149 -11.05 3.72 9.46
C ALA A 149 -11.77 2.40 9.16
N LEU A 150 -12.93 2.17 9.78
CA LEU A 150 -13.75 0.98 9.51
C LEU A 150 -14.20 0.92 8.04
N GLN A 151 -14.61 2.04 7.45
CA GLN A 151 -15.00 2.10 6.04
C GLN A 151 -13.82 1.77 5.11
N ILE A 152 -12.61 2.26 5.43
CA ILE A 152 -11.38 1.93 4.69
C ILE A 152 -11.08 0.42 4.81
N ILE A 153 -11.18 -0.17 6.00
CA ILE A 153 -10.98 -1.61 6.21
C ILE A 153 -11.98 -2.44 5.38
N PHE A 154 -13.26 -2.09 5.38
CA PHE A 154 -14.23 -2.78 4.53
C PHE A 154 -13.89 -2.68 3.04
N LYS A 155 -13.39 -1.53 2.60
CA LYS A 155 -12.94 -1.32 1.22
C LYS A 155 -11.75 -2.23 0.88
N ILE A 156 -10.76 -2.30 1.77
CA ILE A 156 -9.61 -3.21 1.63
C ILE A 156 -10.08 -4.67 1.59
N ALA A 157 -10.93 -5.08 2.54
CA ALA A 157 -11.47 -6.44 2.60
C ALA A 157 -12.24 -6.81 1.33
N TYR A 158 -13.01 -5.87 0.77
CA TYR A 158 -13.68 -6.06 -0.51
C TYR A 158 -12.71 -6.37 -1.64
N PHE A 159 -11.63 -5.59 -1.79
CA PHE A 159 -10.62 -5.82 -2.83
C PHE A 159 -9.86 -7.13 -2.62
N LEU A 160 -9.49 -7.46 -1.38
CA LEU A 160 -8.85 -8.74 -1.07
C LEU A 160 -9.77 -9.93 -1.41
N SER A 161 -11.06 -9.83 -1.09
CA SER A 161 -12.05 -10.84 -1.46
C SER A 161 -12.18 -11.01 -2.99
N GLN A 162 -12.20 -9.91 -3.74
CA GLN A 162 -12.22 -9.92 -5.20
C GLN A 162 -10.96 -10.59 -5.79
N ASN A 163 -9.79 -10.23 -5.27
CA ASN A 163 -8.53 -10.82 -5.70
C ASN A 163 -8.47 -12.32 -5.39
N LEU A 164 -8.94 -12.74 -4.22
CA LEU A 164 -8.99 -14.16 -3.84
C LEU A 164 -9.91 -14.97 -4.77
N ARG A 165 -11.12 -14.46 -5.07
CA ARG A 165 -12.04 -15.11 -6.01
C ARG A 165 -11.43 -15.28 -7.39
N LYS A 166 -10.76 -14.24 -7.90
CA LYS A 166 -10.07 -14.30 -9.18
C LYS A 166 -8.97 -15.35 -9.16
N THR A 167 -8.07 -15.31 -8.17
CA THR A 167 -6.98 -16.28 -8.05
C THR A 167 -7.46 -17.71 -7.90
N SER A 168 -8.56 -17.94 -7.18
CA SER A 168 -9.18 -19.27 -7.04
C SER A 168 -9.75 -19.78 -8.38
N GLY A 169 -10.34 -18.89 -9.19
CA GLY A 169 -10.78 -19.20 -10.54
C GLY A 169 -9.62 -19.59 -11.45
N ASP A 170 -8.59 -18.72 -11.54
CA ASP A 170 -7.40 -18.95 -12.35
C ASP A 170 -6.71 -20.27 -11.97
N LEU A 171 -6.66 -20.62 -10.66
CA LEU A 171 -6.11 -21.89 -10.19
C LEU A 171 -6.97 -23.07 -10.62
N SER A 172 -8.30 -22.97 -10.55
CA SER A 172 -9.22 -24.03 -10.99
C SER A 172 -9.05 -24.32 -12.48
N ASP A 173 -8.93 -23.28 -13.30
CA ASP A 173 -8.75 -23.42 -14.74
C ASP A 173 -7.40 -24.10 -15.07
N LEU A 174 -6.32 -23.71 -14.41
CA LEU A 174 -5.01 -24.35 -14.55
C LEU A 174 -5.00 -25.83 -14.16
N LEU A 175 -5.72 -26.19 -13.09
CA LEU A 175 -5.83 -27.59 -12.65
C LEU A 175 -6.65 -28.42 -13.65
N ALA A 176 -7.67 -27.87 -14.26
CA ALA A 176 -8.47 -28.53 -15.29
C ALA A 176 -7.63 -28.82 -16.55
N GLU A 177 -6.83 -27.86 -17.02
CA GLU A 177 -5.93 -28.01 -18.18
C GLU A 177 -4.84 -29.09 -17.98
N HIS A 178 -4.42 -29.36 -16.73
CA HIS A 178 -3.38 -30.37 -16.42
C HIS A 178 -3.98 -31.75 -16.09
N SER A 179 -5.29 -31.92 -16.15
CA SER A 179 -6.00 -33.19 -15.83
C SER A 179 -6.42 -33.96 -17.09
N GLU A 180 -6.12 -33.41 -18.27
CA GLU A 180 -6.25 -34.09 -19.58
C GLU A 180 -4.90 -34.65 -20.04
#